data_fd17655913c1bb947af21f25adaa7a19
#
_entry.id   fd17655913c1bb947af21f25adaa7a19
#
_cell.length_a   1.000
_cell.length_b   1.000
_cell.length_c   1.000
_cell.angle_alpha   90.00
_cell.angle_beta   90.00
_cell.angle_gamma   90.00
#
_symmetry.space_group_name_H-M   'P 1'
#
loop_
_entity.id
_entity.type
_entity.pdbx_description
1 polymer ?
#
loop_
_entity_poly.entity_id
_entity_poly.type
_entity_poly.pdbx_seq_one_letter_code
_entity_poly.pdbx_strand_id
1 'polypeptide(L)'
;MFLLIDNYDSFTYNLWHFLGELGAEVAVHRNDKISVPDALALKPQGIILSPGPCDPDRAGICLDLISKGAGKVPIFGVCLGHQAIGQAFQGRVVRAPVPMHGKVSEITHTGHAMFDGVPARFKATRYHSLIVDRATLPPQLEITATTDDGLVMGVAHKSEPIYGVQFHPESIASQYGHHILRNFLVSTGFAARDVPKSAITATAA
;
A
#
# COMPACT_ATOMS: atom_id res chain seq x y z
N MET A 1 10.71 -5.80 -13.73
CA MET A 1 11.20 -4.97 -12.61
C MET A 1 10.06 -4.13 -12.05
N PHE A 2 9.96 -4.01 -10.73
CA PHE A 2 9.06 -3.10 -10.02
C PHE A 2 9.84 -1.89 -9.49
N LEU A 3 9.15 -0.77 -9.27
CA LEU A 3 9.75 0.44 -8.71
C LEU A 3 9.17 0.67 -7.30
N LEU A 4 10.03 0.75 -6.30
CA LEU A 4 9.67 1.10 -4.93
C LEU A 4 10.14 2.53 -4.64
N ILE A 5 9.22 3.43 -4.39
CA ILE A 5 9.51 4.79 -3.96
C ILE A 5 9.66 4.79 -2.43
N ASP A 6 10.86 5.09 -1.97
CA ASP A 6 11.21 5.19 -0.56
C ASP A 6 10.90 6.59 -0.02
N ASN A 7 9.91 6.66 0.85
CA ASN A 7 9.51 7.89 1.55
C ASN A 7 10.33 8.11 2.85
N TYR A 8 11.58 7.66 2.87
CA TYR A 8 12.49 7.78 4.03
C TYR A 8 11.98 7.01 5.26
N ASP A 9 11.44 5.82 5.01
CA ASP A 9 10.88 4.96 6.04
C ASP A 9 11.78 3.76 6.37
N SER A 10 11.87 3.40 7.65
CA SER A 10 12.65 2.25 8.10
C SER A 10 12.09 0.90 7.63
N PHE A 11 10.80 0.84 7.29
CA PHE A 11 10.14 -0.39 6.80
C PHE A 11 10.20 -0.54 5.28
N THR A 12 10.74 0.42 4.53
CA THR A 12 10.89 0.32 3.06
C THR A 12 11.64 -0.95 2.65
N TYR A 13 12.71 -1.29 3.36
CA TYR A 13 13.48 -2.50 3.05
C TYR A 13 12.78 -3.80 3.44
N ASN A 14 11.83 -3.78 4.36
CA ASN A 14 10.97 -4.93 4.62
C ASN A 14 10.01 -5.18 3.44
N LEU A 15 9.44 -4.12 2.86
CA LEU A 15 8.67 -4.22 1.62
C LEU A 15 9.52 -4.78 0.48
N TRP A 16 10.73 -4.24 0.29
CA TRP A 16 11.68 -4.73 -0.72
C TRP A 16 11.97 -6.22 -0.52
N HIS A 17 12.22 -6.63 0.72
CA HIS A 17 12.50 -8.03 1.06
C HIS A 17 11.31 -8.95 0.75
N PHE A 18 10.11 -8.60 1.20
CA PHE A 18 8.90 -9.40 0.94
C PHE A 18 8.58 -9.53 -0.56
N LEU A 19 8.74 -8.44 -1.31
CA LEU A 19 8.59 -8.47 -2.76
C LEU A 19 9.65 -9.38 -3.43
N GLY A 20 10.89 -9.33 -2.94
CA GLY A 20 11.98 -10.21 -3.39
C GLY A 20 11.71 -11.69 -3.11
N GLU A 21 11.18 -12.03 -1.94
CA GLU A 21 10.75 -13.41 -1.59
C GLU A 21 9.66 -13.92 -2.55
N LEU A 22 8.77 -13.03 -3.00
CA LEU A 22 7.74 -13.31 -4.00
C LEU A 22 8.28 -13.36 -5.43
N GLY A 23 9.59 -13.16 -5.62
CA GLY A 23 10.30 -13.28 -6.90
C GLY A 23 10.38 -11.98 -7.69
N ALA A 24 9.92 -10.85 -7.17
CA ALA A 24 9.98 -9.58 -7.87
C ALA A 24 11.39 -8.98 -7.83
N GLU A 25 11.86 -8.51 -9.00
CA GLU A 25 13.02 -7.62 -9.07
C GLU A 25 12.56 -6.18 -8.79
N VAL A 26 13.14 -5.54 -7.76
CA VAL A 26 12.67 -4.25 -7.25
C VAL A 26 13.82 -3.24 -7.23
N ALA A 27 13.68 -2.15 -8.00
CA ALA A 27 14.53 -0.96 -7.89
C ALA A 27 13.96 -0.01 -6.83
N VAL A 28 14.82 0.49 -5.95
CA VAL A 28 14.44 1.43 -4.87
C VAL A 28 14.98 2.81 -5.20
N HIS A 29 14.11 3.81 -5.22
CA HIS A 29 14.49 5.21 -5.37
C HIS A 29 13.83 6.07 -4.29
N ARG A 30 14.59 6.98 -3.69
CA ARG A 30 14.03 7.95 -2.75
C ARG A 30 13.10 8.92 -3.47
N ASN A 31 12.04 9.33 -2.79
CA ASN A 31 10.95 10.15 -3.34
C ASN A 31 11.38 11.53 -3.85
N ASP A 32 12.59 12.00 -3.50
CA ASP A 32 13.21 13.26 -3.92
C ASP A 32 14.45 13.06 -4.82
N LYS A 33 14.79 11.81 -5.18
CA LYS A 33 15.99 11.47 -5.97
C LYS A 33 15.69 10.92 -7.36
N ILE A 34 14.43 10.90 -7.74
CA ILE A 34 13.98 10.53 -9.07
C ILE A 34 12.86 11.49 -9.48
N SER A 35 12.82 11.90 -10.74
CA SER A 35 11.69 12.66 -11.26
C SER A 35 10.56 11.75 -11.73
N VAL A 36 9.33 12.29 -11.83
CA VAL A 36 8.19 11.51 -12.35
C VAL A 36 8.43 11.04 -13.79
N PRO A 37 8.95 11.89 -14.72
CA PRO A 37 9.29 11.41 -16.06
C PRO A 37 10.30 10.26 -16.04
N ASP A 38 11.35 10.35 -15.25
CA ASP A 38 12.37 9.29 -15.16
C ASP A 38 11.79 7.99 -14.55
N ALA A 39 10.97 8.10 -13.51
CA ALA A 39 10.29 6.96 -12.89
C ALA A 39 9.40 6.21 -13.90
N LEU A 40 8.65 6.94 -14.72
CA LEU A 40 7.81 6.35 -15.78
C LEU A 40 8.63 5.86 -16.98
N ALA A 41 9.76 6.50 -17.29
CA ALA A 41 10.66 6.08 -18.36
C ALA A 41 11.35 4.72 -18.07
N LEU A 42 11.47 4.32 -16.80
CA LEU A 42 11.92 2.98 -16.40
C LEU A 42 10.94 1.88 -16.85
N LYS A 43 9.71 2.24 -17.24
CA LYS A 43 8.63 1.31 -17.63
C LYS A 43 8.46 0.19 -16.60
N PRO A 44 8.29 0.52 -15.31
CA PRO A 44 8.13 -0.50 -14.29
C PRO A 44 6.84 -1.28 -14.53
N GLN A 45 6.84 -2.55 -14.18
CA GLN A 45 5.66 -3.41 -14.23
C GLN A 45 4.60 -3.03 -13.18
N GLY A 46 5.05 -2.39 -12.11
CA GLY A 46 4.21 -1.79 -11.07
C GLY A 46 5.05 -0.87 -10.19
N ILE A 47 4.39 0.08 -9.53
CA ILE A 47 5.02 1.03 -8.60
C ILE A 47 4.47 0.77 -7.20
N ILE A 48 5.36 0.71 -6.22
CA ILE A 48 5.02 0.63 -4.81
C ILE A 48 5.44 1.94 -4.14
N LEU A 49 4.53 2.55 -3.39
CA LEU A 49 4.80 3.74 -2.58
C LEU A 49 4.93 3.32 -1.13
N SER A 50 6.09 3.50 -0.53
CA SER A 50 6.38 3.04 0.83
C SER A 50 5.62 3.84 1.89
N PRO A 51 5.57 3.34 3.14
CA PRO A 51 5.33 4.17 4.31
C PRO A 51 6.29 5.36 4.36
N GLY A 52 6.02 6.31 5.23
CA GLY A 52 6.91 7.44 5.46
C GLY A 52 6.39 8.38 6.53
N PRO A 53 7.23 9.32 6.98
CA PRO A 53 6.83 10.35 7.93
C PRO A 53 5.97 11.45 7.28
N CYS A 54 5.40 12.29 8.12
CA CYS A 54 4.66 13.50 7.75
C CYS A 54 3.31 13.23 7.07
N ASP A 55 3.11 13.77 5.89
CA ASP A 55 1.87 13.75 5.12
C ASP A 55 2.17 13.69 3.60
N PRO A 56 1.15 13.43 2.76
CA PRO A 56 1.35 13.31 1.31
C PRO A 56 1.93 14.55 0.62
N ASP A 57 1.69 15.76 1.13
CA ASP A 57 2.23 16.99 0.54
C ASP A 57 3.77 17.06 0.65
N ARG A 58 4.33 16.32 1.61
CA ARG A 58 5.78 16.21 1.87
C ARG A 58 6.37 14.87 1.40
N ALA A 59 5.62 14.09 0.63
CA ALA A 59 6.06 12.79 0.09
C ALA A 59 6.76 12.90 -1.28
N GLY A 60 7.48 14.00 -1.53
CA GLY A 60 8.23 14.19 -2.78
C GLY A 60 7.37 14.04 -4.02
N ILE A 61 7.74 13.14 -4.93
CA ILE A 61 7.04 12.94 -6.21
C ILE A 61 5.72 12.16 -6.09
N CYS A 62 5.33 11.63 -4.92
CA CYS A 62 4.28 10.62 -4.80
C CYS A 62 2.93 11.07 -5.38
N LEU A 63 2.45 12.29 -5.05
CA LEU A 63 1.18 12.81 -5.57
C LEU A 63 1.19 12.94 -7.10
N ASP A 64 2.24 13.54 -7.63
CA ASP A 64 2.43 13.72 -9.07
C ASP A 64 2.59 12.37 -9.79
N LEU A 65 3.30 11.42 -9.17
CA LEU A 65 3.52 10.10 -9.74
C LEU A 65 2.21 9.31 -9.82
N ILE A 66 1.35 9.38 -8.80
CA ILE A 66 0.02 8.77 -8.84
C ILE A 66 -0.80 9.41 -9.96
N SER A 67 -0.87 10.74 -9.99
CA SER A 67 -1.68 11.48 -10.96
C SER A 67 -1.26 11.21 -12.42
N LYS A 68 0.05 11.18 -12.68
CA LYS A 68 0.59 10.98 -14.05
C LYS A 68 0.75 9.50 -14.42
N GLY A 69 0.81 8.62 -13.42
CA GLY A 69 0.92 7.16 -13.59
C GLY A 69 -0.42 6.46 -13.73
N ALA A 70 -1.51 7.09 -13.27
CA ALA A 70 -2.87 6.55 -13.40
C ALA A 70 -3.19 6.19 -14.86
N GLY A 71 -3.73 4.99 -15.08
CA GLY A 71 -4.00 4.44 -16.41
C GLY A 71 -2.77 3.98 -17.22
N LYS A 72 -1.55 4.12 -16.67
CA LYS A 72 -0.30 3.75 -17.37
C LYS A 72 0.45 2.63 -16.67
N VAL A 73 0.40 2.58 -15.35
CA VAL A 73 1.13 1.62 -14.55
C VAL A 73 0.36 1.28 -13.28
N PRO A 74 0.30 0.00 -12.86
CA PRO A 74 -0.28 -0.38 -11.58
C PRO A 74 0.46 0.27 -10.40
N ILE A 75 -0.29 0.75 -9.39
CA ILE A 75 0.27 1.43 -8.21
C ILE A 75 -0.27 0.80 -6.93
N PHE A 76 0.62 0.54 -5.98
CA PHE A 76 0.27 0.08 -4.63
C PHE A 76 0.86 1.02 -3.58
N GLY A 77 0.03 1.57 -2.70
CA GLY A 77 0.45 2.48 -1.62
C GLY A 77 0.32 1.86 -0.25
N VAL A 78 1.36 1.99 0.59
CA VAL A 78 1.38 1.54 1.98
C VAL A 78 1.46 2.75 2.90
N CYS A 79 0.57 2.85 3.88
CA CYS A 79 0.50 3.89 4.91
C CYS A 79 0.50 5.30 4.30
N LEU A 80 1.64 6.00 4.24
CA LEU A 80 1.76 7.29 3.56
C LEU A 80 1.42 7.18 2.06
N GLY A 81 1.83 6.10 1.40
CA GLY A 81 1.49 5.84 0.00
C GLY A 81 -0.02 5.66 -0.22
N HIS A 82 -0.73 5.02 0.71
CA HIS A 82 -2.20 4.92 0.69
C HIS A 82 -2.86 6.30 0.87
N GLN A 83 -2.35 7.12 1.81
CA GLN A 83 -2.83 8.49 2.02
C GLN A 83 -2.60 9.34 0.78
N ALA A 84 -1.44 9.20 0.12
CA ALA A 84 -1.13 9.87 -1.13
C ALA A 84 -2.11 9.47 -2.26
N ILE A 85 -2.52 8.21 -2.33
CA ILE A 85 -3.58 7.78 -3.27
C ILE A 85 -4.90 8.51 -2.96
N GLY A 86 -5.34 8.49 -1.70
CA GLY A 86 -6.55 9.22 -1.31
C GLY A 86 -6.53 10.69 -1.72
N GLN A 87 -5.41 11.37 -1.45
CA GLN A 87 -5.23 12.80 -1.72
C GLN A 87 -5.08 13.10 -3.22
N ALA A 88 -4.36 12.28 -3.98
CA ALA A 88 -4.16 12.49 -5.43
C ALA A 88 -5.49 12.47 -6.21
N PHE A 89 -6.49 11.74 -5.71
CA PHE A 89 -7.86 11.73 -6.23
C PHE A 89 -8.80 12.73 -5.53
N GLN A 90 -8.24 13.72 -4.78
CA GLN A 90 -8.96 14.82 -4.13
C GLN A 90 -9.72 14.46 -2.83
N GLY A 91 -9.44 13.30 -2.24
CA GLY A 91 -9.82 13.00 -0.87
C GLY A 91 -8.98 13.78 0.14
N ARG A 92 -9.50 13.98 1.35
CA ARG A 92 -8.74 14.63 2.41
C ARG A 92 -8.03 13.62 3.28
N VAL A 93 -6.82 13.98 3.71
CA VAL A 93 -6.07 13.28 4.76
C VAL A 93 -6.20 14.10 6.04
N VAL A 94 -6.69 13.46 7.09
CA VAL A 94 -7.01 14.10 8.37
C VAL A 94 -6.36 13.37 9.53
N ARG A 95 -6.33 14.01 10.71
CA ARG A 95 -5.85 13.34 11.92
C ARG A 95 -6.77 12.19 12.31
N ALA A 96 -6.20 11.04 12.62
CA ALA A 96 -6.92 9.92 13.20
C ALA A 96 -7.47 10.31 14.59
N PRO A 97 -8.66 9.80 14.98
CA PRO A 97 -9.19 10.02 16.33
C PRO A 97 -8.24 9.58 17.44
N VAL A 98 -7.51 8.48 17.19
CA VAL A 98 -6.48 7.94 18.08
C VAL A 98 -5.23 7.65 17.24
N PRO A 99 -4.06 8.23 17.57
CA PRO A 99 -2.82 7.89 16.89
C PRO A 99 -2.40 6.45 17.23
N MET A 100 -1.93 5.73 16.20
CA MET A 100 -1.45 4.36 16.32
C MET A 100 0.06 4.30 16.15
N HIS A 101 0.74 3.60 17.05
CA HIS A 101 2.17 3.40 16.97
C HIS A 101 2.52 1.96 17.35
N GLY A 102 2.76 1.10 16.35
CA GLY A 102 3.10 -0.30 16.55
C GLY A 102 1.96 -1.16 17.12
N LYS A 103 0.73 -0.70 17.04
CA LYS A 103 -0.42 -1.43 17.57
C LYS A 103 -1.04 -2.32 16.51
N VAL A 104 -1.34 -3.56 16.90
CA VAL A 104 -2.10 -4.50 16.08
C VAL A 104 -3.59 -4.19 16.21
N SER A 105 -4.28 -4.11 15.10
CA SER A 105 -5.74 -3.92 15.03
C SER A 105 -6.37 -4.98 14.14
N GLU A 106 -7.62 -5.29 14.41
CA GLU A 106 -8.43 -6.13 13.54
C GLU A 106 -8.90 -5.32 12.33
N ILE A 107 -8.73 -5.88 11.14
CA ILE A 107 -9.10 -5.30 9.87
C ILE A 107 -10.14 -6.20 9.21
N THR A 108 -11.24 -5.61 8.75
CA THR A 108 -12.27 -6.30 7.98
C THR A 108 -12.23 -5.81 6.55
N HIS A 109 -12.17 -6.71 5.57
CA HIS A 109 -12.16 -6.35 4.15
C HIS A 109 -13.46 -6.77 3.44
N THR A 110 -13.71 -6.14 2.28
CA THR A 110 -14.96 -6.31 1.51
C THR A 110 -14.93 -7.53 0.57
N GLY A 111 -13.85 -8.29 0.50
CA GLY A 111 -13.65 -9.35 -0.49
C GLY A 111 -13.07 -8.86 -1.81
N HIS A 112 -12.52 -7.63 -1.86
CA HIS A 112 -11.81 -7.14 -3.04
C HIS A 112 -10.62 -8.05 -3.39
N ALA A 113 -10.29 -8.21 -4.68
CA ALA A 113 -9.24 -9.12 -5.18
C ALA A 113 -7.85 -8.91 -4.55
N MET A 114 -7.55 -7.70 -4.02
CA MET A 114 -6.33 -7.46 -3.25
C MET A 114 -6.24 -8.34 -1.98
N PHE A 115 -7.34 -8.87 -1.52
CA PHE A 115 -7.41 -9.72 -0.33
C PHE A 115 -7.72 -11.19 -0.65
N ASP A 116 -7.52 -11.63 -1.88
CA ASP A 116 -7.70 -13.04 -2.26
C ASP A 116 -6.80 -13.94 -1.40
N GLY A 117 -7.41 -14.99 -0.81
CA GLY A 117 -6.72 -15.89 0.11
C GLY A 117 -6.50 -15.35 1.53
N VAL A 118 -7.01 -14.14 1.83
CA VAL A 118 -7.00 -13.54 3.17
C VAL A 118 -8.37 -13.76 3.82
N PRO A 119 -8.47 -14.19 5.10
CA PRO A 119 -9.74 -14.26 5.82
C PRO A 119 -10.41 -12.89 5.90
N ALA A 120 -11.76 -12.85 5.89
CA ALA A 120 -12.54 -11.61 5.92
C ALA A 120 -12.15 -10.65 7.06
N ARG A 121 -11.64 -11.21 8.17
CA ARG A 121 -11.06 -10.49 9.31
C ARG A 121 -9.67 -11.02 9.59
N PHE A 122 -8.72 -10.11 9.78
CA PHE A 122 -7.31 -10.43 10.07
C PHE A 122 -6.67 -9.32 10.89
N LYS A 123 -5.53 -9.59 11.49
CA LYS A 123 -4.79 -8.64 12.32
C LYS A 123 -3.66 -7.99 11.54
N ALA A 124 -3.53 -6.67 11.64
CA ALA A 124 -2.43 -5.93 11.01
C ALA A 124 -1.90 -4.80 11.90
N THR A 125 -0.61 -4.53 11.75
CA THR A 125 0.09 -3.48 12.50
C THR A 125 -0.18 -2.12 11.89
N ARG A 126 -0.39 -1.12 12.75
CA ARG A 126 -0.65 0.26 12.36
C ARG A 126 0.38 1.21 13.00
N TYR A 127 0.92 2.14 12.19
CA TYR A 127 1.87 3.18 12.60
C TYR A 127 1.47 4.52 11.99
N HIS A 128 0.28 5.05 12.31
CA HIS A 128 -0.20 6.27 11.69
C HIS A 128 -0.98 7.17 12.65
N SER A 129 -0.81 8.47 12.48
CA SER A 129 -1.61 9.52 13.12
C SER A 129 -2.54 10.22 12.13
N LEU A 130 -2.42 9.92 10.84
CA LEU A 130 -3.26 10.43 9.77
C LEU A 130 -4.03 9.28 9.11
N ILE A 131 -5.18 9.61 8.54
CA ILE A 131 -6.07 8.68 7.80
C ILE A 131 -6.68 9.39 6.61
N VAL A 132 -7.09 8.63 5.61
CA VAL A 132 -7.99 9.11 4.56
C VAL A 132 -9.38 9.32 5.16
N ASP A 133 -9.92 10.52 5.03
CA ASP A 133 -11.25 10.87 5.54
C ASP A 133 -12.34 10.19 4.71
N ARG A 134 -13.07 9.28 5.36
CA ARG A 134 -14.17 8.54 4.74
C ARG A 134 -15.25 9.45 4.15
N ALA A 135 -15.52 10.58 4.79
CA ALA A 135 -16.58 11.51 4.37
C ALA A 135 -16.24 12.25 3.06
N THR A 136 -14.96 12.33 2.74
CA THR A 136 -14.45 12.99 1.52
C THR A 136 -13.85 12.03 0.52
N LEU A 137 -14.06 10.72 0.69
CA LEU A 137 -13.54 9.74 -0.25
C LEU A 137 -14.10 10.02 -1.66
N PRO A 138 -13.25 10.23 -2.65
CA PRO A 138 -13.71 10.59 -3.99
C PRO A 138 -14.43 9.43 -4.68
N PRO A 139 -15.40 9.70 -5.59
CA PRO A 139 -16.23 8.66 -6.20
C PRO A 139 -15.47 7.66 -7.07
N GLN A 140 -14.24 8.00 -7.49
CA GLN A 140 -13.35 7.11 -8.24
C GLN A 140 -12.75 6.00 -7.38
N LEU A 141 -12.68 6.21 -6.06
CA LEU A 141 -12.16 5.22 -5.11
C LEU A 141 -13.30 4.47 -4.43
N GLU A 142 -13.03 3.25 -4.04
CA GLU A 142 -13.88 2.44 -3.16
C GLU A 142 -13.08 2.02 -1.91
N ILE A 143 -13.79 1.84 -0.82
CA ILE A 143 -13.23 1.33 0.43
C ILE A 143 -13.18 -0.19 0.34
N THR A 144 -11.99 -0.76 0.47
CA THR A 144 -11.78 -2.21 0.41
C THR A 144 -11.54 -2.85 1.78
N ALA A 145 -11.15 -2.05 2.78
CA ALA A 145 -10.97 -2.53 4.15
C ALA A 145 -11.20 -1.42 5.17
N THR A 146 -11.66 -1.81 6.37
CA THR A 146 -11.91 -0.90 7.51
C THR A 146 -11.52 -1.55 8.83
N THR A 147 -11.36 -0.72 9.87
CA THR A 147 -11.43 -1.14 11.28
C THR A 147 -12.88 -1.26 11.74
N ASP A 148 -13.12 -1.84 12.91
CA ASP A 148 -14.47 -1.97 13.50
C ASP A 148 -15.12 -0.60 13.79
N ASP A 149 -14.34 0.42 14.10
CA ASP A 149 -14.79 1.81 14.28
C ASP A 149 -14.92 2.57 12.94
N GLY A 150 -14.78 1.89 11.80
CA GLY A 150 -15.07 2.40 10.47
C GLY A 150 -13.98 3.25 9.83
N LEU A 151 -12.78 3.29 10.37
CA LEU A 151 -11.65 3.97 9.73
C LEU A 151 -11.26 3.28 8.43
N VAL A 152 -10.93 4.05 7.41
CA VAL A 152 -10.50 3.52 6.10
C VAL A 152 -9.12 2.90 6.23
N MET A 153 -9.03 1.59 5.97
CA MET A 153 -7.81 0.80 6.05
C MET A 153 -7.37 0.23 4.69
N GLY A 154 -8.22 0.33 3.68
CA GLY A 154 -7.91 -0.04 2.32
C GLY A 154 -8.75 0.73 1.33
N VAL A 155 -8.15 1.11 0.20
CA VAL A 155 -8.83 1.72 -0.94
C VAL A 155 -8.38 1.05 -2.23
N ALA A 156 -9.27 1.06 -3.23
CA ALA A 156 -8.96 0.71 -4.60
C ALA A 156 -9.58 1.72 -5.56
N HIS A 157 -8.93 1.99 -6.67
CA HIS A 157 -9.56 2.73 -7.76
C HIS A 157 -10.49 1.79 -8.55
N LYS A 158 -11.69 2.28 -8.88
CA LYS A 158 -12.76 1.43 -9.47
C LYS A 158 -12.47 0.91 -10.87
N SER A 159 -11.60 1.59 -11.62
CA SER A 159 -11.29 1.24 -13.02
C SER A 159 -9.81 1.09 -13.30
N GLU A 160 -8.94 1.69 -12.47
CA GLU A 160 -7.50 1.64 -12.67
C GLU A 160 -6.86 0.69 -11.65
N PRO A 161 -5.74 0.03 -11.97
CA PRO A 161 -5.04 -0.87 -11.05
C PRO A 161 -4.24 -0.08 -9.99
N ILE A 162 -4.96 0.68 -9.17
CA ILE A 162 -4.40 1.51 -8.11
C ILE A 162 -5.03 1.10 -6.78
N TYR A 163 -4.20 0.70 -5.83
CA TYR A 163 -4.60 0.12 -4.56
C TYR A 163 -3.80 0.71 -3.41
N GLY A 164 -4.38 0.79 -2.23
CA GLY A 164 -3.66 1.24 -1.05
C GLY A 164 -4.16 0.61 0.23
N VAL A 165 -3.25 0.38 1.17
CA VAL A 165 -3.55 -0.09 2.53
C VAL A 165 -2.93 0.86 3.56
N GLN A 166 -3.71 1.21 4.61
CA GLN A 166 -3.25 2.10 5.67
C GLN A 166 -2.37 1.39 6.69
N PHE A 167 -2.56 0.08 6.86
CA PHE A 167 -1.73 -0.76 7.73
C PHE A 167 -0.42 -1.17 7.03
N HIS A 168 0.47 -1.82 7.78
CA HIS A 168 1.78 -2.24 7.33
C HIS A 168 1.81 -3.74 7.02
N PRO A 169 1.61 -4.18 5.77
CA PRO A 169 1.66 -5.60 5.39
C PRO A 169 3.06 -6.19 5.57
N GLU A 170 4.11 -5.37 5.53
CA GLU A 170 5.51 -5.76 5.68
C GLU A 170 5.97 -5.89 7.14
N SER A 171 5.10 -5.57 8.09
CA SER A 171 5.38 -5.78 9.51
C SER A 171 5.24 -7.26 9.87
N ILE A 172 6.19 -7.78 10.64
CA ILE A 172 6.18 -9.18 11.10
C ILE A 172 4.93 -9.53 11.95
N ALA A 173 4.33 -8.53 12.61
CA ALA A 173 3.12 -8.71 13.40
C ALA A 173 1.83 -8.55 12.57
N SER A 174 1.93 -8.28 11.27
CA SER A 174 0.80 -8.26 10.35
C SER A 174 0.57 -9.63 9.76
N GLN A 175 -0.66 -10.12 9.86
CA GLN A 175 -1.06 -11.36 9.22
C GLN A 175 -1.26 -11.14 7.72
N TYR A 176 -1.00 -12.15 6.90
CA TYR A 176 -1.25 -12.19 5.44
C TYR A 176 -0.56 -11.10 4.62
N GLY A 177 0.49 -10.45 5.14
CA GLY A 177 1.19 -9.40 4.40
C GLY A 177 1.72 -9.84 3.04
N HIS A 178 2.35 -11.02 2.97
CA HIS A 178 2.82 -11.61 1.72
C HIS A 178 1.67 -11.91 0.73
N HIS A 179 0.49 -12.33 1.21
CA HIS A 179 -0.67 -12.57 0.34
C HIS A 179 -1.12 -11.28 -0.34
N ILE A 180 -1.23 -10.19 0.41
CA ILE A 180 -1.65 -8.88 -0.11
C ILE A 180 -0.64 -8.37 -1.14
N LEU A 181 0.66 -8.43 -0.84
CA LEU A 181 1.71 -8.03 -1.78
C LEU A 181 1.74 -8.92 -3.02
N ARG A 182 1.55 -10.24 -2.85
CA ARG A 182 1.45 -11.17 -3.97
C ARG A 182 0.26 -10.85 -4.87
N ASN A 183 -0.90 -10.55 -4.30
CA ASN A 183 -2.09 -10.18 -5.06
C ASN A 183 -1.86 -8.92 -5.89
N PHE A 184 -1.15 -7.92 -5.35
CA PHE A 184 -0.73 -6.78 -6.15
C PHE A 184 0.20 -7.20 -7.30
N LEU A 185 1.24 -7.99 -7.05
CA LEU A 185 2.14 -8.45 -8.12
C LEU A 185 1.38 -9.20 -9.22
N VAL A 186 0.48 -10.10 -8.84
CA VAL A 186 -0.35 -10.87 -9.79
C VAL A 186 -1.28 -9.95 -10.59
N SER A 187 -1.83 -8.91 -9.99
CA SER A 187 -2.70 -7.95 -10.69
C SER A 187 -1.97 -7.19 -11.81
N THR A 188 -0.63 -7.12 -11.77
CA THR A 188 0.20 -6.54 -12.84
C THR A 188 0.51 -7.52 -13.98
N GLY A 189 0.02 -8.76 -13.91
CA GLY A 189 0.39 -9.84 -14.83
C GLY A 189 1.72 -10.51 -14.49
N PHE A 190 2.32 -10.21 -13.34
CA PHE A 190 3.56 -10.85 -12.90
C PHE A 190 3.29 -12.25 -12.34
N ALA A 191 4.11 -13.24 -12.75
CA ALA A 191 4.06 -14.60 -12.22
C ALA A 191 4.76 -14.66 -10.85
N ALA A 192 4.10 -14.16 -9.82
CA ALA A 192 4.63 -14.15 -8.47
C ALA A 192 4.79 -15.58 -7.92
N ARG A 193 5.85 -15.80 -7.13
CA ARG A 193 6.04 -17.04 -6.40
C ARG A 193 4.95 -17.27 -5.36
N ASP A 194 4.81 -18.48 -4.90
CA ASP A 194 3.94 -18.79 -3.78
C ASP A 194 4.43 -18.11 -2.49
N VAL A 195 3.49 -17.84 -1.60
CA VAL A 195 3.79 -17.26 -0.31
C VAL A 195 4.70 -18.20 0.48
N PRO A 196 5.81 -17.72 1.05
CA PRO A 196 6.72 -18.55 1.83
C PRO A 196 6.03 -19.26 2.98
N LYS A 197 6.36 -20.54 3.21
CA LYS A 197 5.75 -21.34 4.30
C LYS A 197 5.95 -20.70 5.67
N SER A 198 7.08 -20.03 5.89
CA SER A 198 7.38 -19.29 7.13
C SER A 198 6.38 -18.16 7.38
N ALA A 199 5.92 -17.48 6.32
CA ALA A 199 4.92 -16.43 6.43
C ALA A 199 3.51 -16.98 6.73
N ILE A 200 3.20 -18.20 6.31
CA ILE A 200 1.92 -18.87 6.60
C ILE A 200 1.84 -19.30 8.08
N THR A 201 2.94 -19.83 8.64
CA THR A 201 2.98 -20.28 10.05
C THR A 201 2.96 -19.12 11.04
N ALA A 202 3.54 -17.97 10.72
CA ALA A 202 3.48 -16.77 11.55
C ALA A 202 2.05 -16.20 11.68
N THR A 203 1.16 -16.58 10.75
CA THR A 203 -0.23 -16.11 10.71
C THR A 203 -1.17 -16.95 11.61
N ALA A 204 -0.75 -18.17 11.99
CA ALA A 204 -1.55 -19.13 12.75
C ALA A 204 -1.36 -19.04 14.28
N ALA A 205 -0.48 -18.19 14.77
CA ALA A 205 -0.20 -17.93 16.18
C ALA A 205 -0.83 -16.59 16.63
#